data_8c082a945200fcb05450d82375333d42
#
_entry.id   8c082a945200fcb05450d82375333d42
#
_cell.length_a   1.000
_cell.length_b   1.000
_cell.length_c   1.000
_cell.angle_alpha   90.00
_cell.angle_beta   90.00
_cell.angle_gamma   90.00
#
_symmetry.space_group_name_H-M   'P 1'
#
loop_
_entity.id
_entity.type
_entity.pdbx_description
1 polymer ?
#
loop_
_entity_poly.entity_id
_entity_poly.type
_entity_poly.pdbx_seq_one_letter_code
_entity_poly.pdbx_strand_id
1 'polypeptide(L)' 'MDSKIIYLIMKNTAKLEKLIETNAPYEKIIRQSKKLDKYIMIQMRYMNKIGVSS' A
#
# COMPACT_ATOMS: atom_id res chain seq x y z
N MET A 1 11.33 11.37 3.94
CA MET A 1 11.25 10.49 3.00
C MET A 1 10.25 9.53 3.27
N ASP A 2 10.10 9.12 4.40
CA ASP A 2 9.14 8.18 4.67
C ASP A 2 7.77 8.72 4.59
N SER A 3 7.56 9.99 4.77
CA SER A 3 6.21 10.54 4.70
C SER A 3 5.62 10.36 3.31
N LYS A 4 6.49 10.28 2.29
CA LYS A 4 5.98 10.07 0.96
C LYS A 4 5.42 8.65 0.80
N ILE A 5 6.09 7.68 1.37
CA ILE A 5 5.63 6.30 1.30
C ILE A 5 4.32 6.16 2.08
N ILE A 6 4.26 6.76 3.24
CA ILE A 6 3.05 6.71 4.05
C ILE A 6 1.89 7.34 3.30
N TYR A 7 2.14 8.47 2.66
CA TYR A 7 1.12 9.15 1.90
C TYR A 7 0.61 8.26 0.76
N LEU A 8 1.52 7.58 0.06
CA LEU A 8 1.13 6.70 -1.02
C LEU A 8 0.31 5.52 -0.52
N ILE A 9 0.70 4.97 0.61
CA ILE A 9 -0.05 3.86 1.19
C ILE A 9 -1.46 4.32 1.55
N MET A 10 -1.59 5.47 2.19
CA MET A 10 -2.89 5.98 2.57
C MET A 10 -3.76 6.25 1.34
N LYS A 11 -3.16 6.83 0.32
CA LYS A 11 -3.90 7.15 -0.88
C LYS A 11 -4.36 5.90 -1.60
N ASN A 12 -3.50 4.90 -1.67
CA ASN A 12 -3.86 3.66 -2.33
C ASN A 12 -4.86 2.85 -1.52
N THR A 13 -4.79 2.93 -0.20
CA THR A 13 -5.76 2.26 0.65
C THR A 13 -7.14 2.87 0.44
N ALA A 14 -7.21 4.19 0.38
CA ALA A 14 -8.49 4.85 0.16
C ALA A 14 -9.05 4.48 -1.20
N LYS A 15 -8.18 4.37 -2.19
CA LYS A 15 -8.63 4.00 -3.52
C LYS A 15 -9.15 2.57 -3.53
N LEU A 16 -8.49 1.68 -2.82
CA LEU A 16 -8.94 0.30 -2.74
C LEU A 16 -10.31 0.21 -2.08
N GLU A 17 -10.50 0.95 -1.00
CA GLU A 17 -11.78 0.94 -0.31
C GLU A 17 -12.88 1.45 -1.22
N LYS A 18 -12.58 2.46 -2.01
CA LYS A 18 -13.58 3.00 -2.92
C LYS A 18 -13.94 1.98 -3.98
N LEU A 19 -12.96 1.24 -4.48
CA LEU A 19 -13.24 0.22 -5.48
C LEU A 19 -14.14 -0.86 -4.90
N ILE A 20 -13.92 -1.23 -3.66
CA ILE A 20 -14.76 -2.22 -3.02
C ILE A 20 -16.17 -1.68 -2.81
N GLU A 21 -16.29 -0.44 -2.38
CA GLU A 21 -17.59 0.16 -2.16
C GLU A 21 -18.43 0.25 -3.43
N THR A 22 -17.77 0.51 -4.55
CA THR A 22 -18.50 0.68 -5.80
C THR A 22 -18.63 -0.64 -6.55
N ASN A 23 -18.27 -1.74 -5.92
CA ASN A 23 -18.39 -3.05 -6.55
C ASN A 23 -17.60 -3.13 -7.84
N ALA A 24 -16.39 -2.62 -7.82
CA ALA A 24 -15.55 -2.68 -9.00
C ALA A 24 -15.22 -4.13 -9.33
N PRO A 25 -14.86 -4.40 -10.57
CA PRO A 25 -14.49 -5.76 -10.96
C PRO A 25 -13.35 -6.29 -10.11
N TYR A 26 -13.40 -7.58 -9.85
CA TYR A 26 -12.41 -8.22 -9.00
C TYR A 26 -10.98 -7.95 -9.49
N GLU A 27 -10.78 -7.95 -10.79
CA GLU A 27 -9.46 -7.70 -11.34
C GLU A 27 -8.91 -6.35 -10.94
N LYS A 28 -9.75 -5.34 -10.91
CA LYS A 28 -9.31 -4.01 -10.52
C LYS A 28 -8.95 -3.96 -9.05
N ILE A 29 -9.72 -4.65 -8.23
CA ILE A 29 -9.46 -4.70 -6.80
C ILE A 29 -8.14 -5.40 -6.54
N ILE A 30 -7.90 -6.52 -7.20
CA ILE A 30 -6.65 -7.25 -7.04
C ILE A 30 -5.45 -6.43 -7.50
N ARG A 31 -5.62 -5.75 -8.61
CA ARG A 31 -4.55 -4.93 -9.14
C ARG A 31 -4.17 -3.81 -8.17
N GLN A 32 -5.17 -3.17 -7.59
CA GLN A 32 -4.94 -2.12 -6.62
C GLN A 32 -4.32 -2.68 -5.34
N SER A 33 -4.76 -3.85 -4.94
CA SER A 33 -4.24 -4.51 -3.76
C SER A 33 -2.76 -4.85 -3.91
N LYS A 34 -2.38 -5.32 -5.08
CA LYS A 34 -0.98 -5.64 -5.34
C LYS A 34 -0.11 -4.39 -5.29
N LYS A 35 -0.64 -3.29 -5.78
CA LYS A 35 0.09 -2.05 -5.74
C LYS A 35 0.31 -1.61 -4.30
N LEU A 36 -0.71 -1.73 -3.49
CA LEU A 36 -0.62 -1.38 -2.08
C LEU A 36 0.38 -2.27 -1.37
N ASP A 37 0.35 -3.56 -1.63
CA ASP A 37 1.29 -4.48 -1.03
C ASP A 37 2.72 -4.11 -1.34
N LYS A 38 2.96 -3.65 -2.56
CA LYS A 38 4.31 -3.27 -2.95
C LYS A 38 4.82 -2.12 -2.09
N TYR A 39 3.97 -1.12 -1.86
CA TYR A 39 4.39 0.00 -1.03
C TYR A 39 4.59 -0.41 0.42
N ILE A 40 3.75 -1.29 0.92
CA ILE A 40 3.89 -1.78 2.28
C ILE A 40 5.20 -2.54 2.43
N MET A 41 5.56 -3.34 1.45
CA MET A 41 6.82 -4.06 1.49
C MET A 41 8.01 -3.11 1.49
N ILE A 42 7.94 -2.05 0.71
CA ILE A 42 9.00 -1.07 0.68
C ILE A 42 9.16 -0.43 2.05
N GLN A 43 8.06 -0.11 2.69
CA GLN A 43 8.11 0.51 4.00
C GLN A 43 8.70 -0.45 5.02
N MET A 44 8.31 -1.71 4.97
CA MET A 44 8.82 -2.69 5.90
C MET A 44 10.32 -2.88 5.74
N ARG A 45 10.78 -2.93 4.51
CA ARG A 45 12.19 -3.04 4.26
C ARG A 45 12.95 -1.87 4.84
N TYR A 46 12.41 -0.68 4.66
CA TYR A 46 13.04 0.52 5.14
C TYR A 46 13.14 0.49 6.66
N MET A 47 12.10 0.08 7.33
CA MET A 47 12.10 0.00 8.76
C MET A 47 13.08 -1.04 9.29
N ASN A 48 13.12 -2.19 8.62
CA ASN A 48 14.06 -3.21 9.00
C ASN A 48 15.48 -2.72 8.84
N LYS A 49 15.73 -1.94 7.80
CA LYS A 49 17.06 -1.49 7.56
C LYS A 49 17.51 -0.51 8.61
N ILE A 50 16.60 0.29 9.15
CA ILE A 50 16.97 1.23 10.07
C ILE A 50 17.08 0.72 11.43
N GLY A 51 16.27 -0.07 11.88
CA GLY A 51 16.33 -0.36 13.13
C GLY A 51 16.33 -1.46 13.68
N VAL A 52 15.88 -2.27 13.10
CA VAL A 52 15.71 -3.29 13.71
C VAL A 52 16.59 -4.13 13.76
N SER A 53 17.20 -4.18 13.08
CA SER A 53 18.08 -5.03 13.08
C SER A 53 17.81 -6.07 13.79
N SER A 54 17.42 -6.34 14.27
CA SER A 54 17.28 -7.46 14.91
C SER A 54 16.92 -8.29 14.56
#